data_4ab5480e56ab70dd72143071eee81dbf
#
_entry.id   4ab5480e56ab70dd72143071eee81dbf
#
_cell.length_a   1.000
_cell.length_b   1.000
_cell.length_c   1.000
_cell.angle_alpha   90.00
_cell.angle_beta   90.00
_cell.angle_gamma   90.00
#
_symmetry.space_group_name_H-M   'P 1'
#
loop_
_entity.id
_entity.type
_entity.pdbx_description
1 polymer ?
#
loop_
_entity_poly.entity_id
_entity_poly.type
_entity_poly.pdbx_seq_one_letter_code
_entity_poly.pdbx_strand_id
1 'polypeptide(L)'
;MPILHSYYQDVYRCPIVRLDGYSAQHGLSTGILAYLDFGGATGSSKDGLAETMLAFATERGTLQPGMPVVEASSGSFGAALAVSCATTGHPCILVVPSNLPIAQRKRLQDLGAHIIACSSSGRRAMERVAEDTAKRYGGYYTHYLSNDDNPEYHRRVTGPQIYKNAGDAIDAIVIGVGSGGTITGVAEYIKAWNSMVRIVAVEPAECAAISGGFIGQHGISGIGPGFVPENYNPYVVDTVLTVTTADAERAAREVLFFDGVPACTSAGATLAAAVQLLGMGKAKRPLCVFAGRHIYG
;
A
#
# COMPACT_ATOMS: atom_id res chain seq x y z
N MET A 1 -21.49 10.25 19.59
CA MET A 1 -20.54 9.31 18.99
C MET A 1 -20.82 7.93 19.54
N PRO A 2 -20.92 6.87 18.74
CA PRO A 2 -21.05 5.53 19.27
C PRO A 2 -19.76 5.15 20.03
N ILE A 3 -19.93 4.41 21.13
CA ILE A 3 -18.81 3.80 21.85
C ILE A 3 -18.30 2.64 20.96
N LEU A 4 -17.04 2.71 20.56
CA LEU A 4 -16.42 1.65 19.76
C LEU A 4 -15.93 0.54 20.69
N HIS A 5 -16.21 -0.70 20.34
CA HIS A 5 -15.73 -1.87 21.10
C HIS A 5 -14.33 -2.31 20.67
N SER A 6 -13.80 -1.73 19.58
CA SER A 6 -12.46 -2.00 19.06
C SER A 6 -11.94 -0.76 18.36
N TYR A 7 -10.64 -0.46 18.54
CA TYR A 7 -9.93 0.58 17.80
C TYR A 7 -10.10 0.41 16.29
N TYR A 8 -10.14 -0.83 15.81
CA TYR A 8 -10.28 -1.15 14.39
C TYR A 8 -11.63 -0.78 13.76
N GLN A 9 -12.71 -0.64 14.54
CA GLN A 9 -14.03 -0.32 13.98
C GLN A 9 -14.13 1.06 13.33
N ASP A 10 -13.26 2.01 13.70
CA ASP A 10 -13.27 3.37 13.14
C ASP A 10 -12.00 3.68 12.33
N VAL A 11 -10.92 2.94 12.56
CA VAL A 11 -9.62 3.12 11.89
C VAL A 11 -9.71 2.86 10.37
N TYR A 12 -10.66 2.02 9.96
CA TYR A 12 -10.92 1.72 8.54
C TYR A 12 -11.84 2.74 7.85
N ARG A 13 -12.27 3.79 8.54
CA ARG A 13 -12.94 4.94 7.91
C ARG A 13 -11.89 5.94 7.46
N CYS A 14 -11.25 5.65 6.33
CA CYS A 14 -10.24 6.52 5.77
C CYS A 14 -10.88 7.82 5.28
N PRO A 15 -10.49 8.99 5.81
CA PRO A 15 -11.04 10.26 5.36
C PRO A 15 -10.55 10.59 3.95
N ILE A 16 -11.39 11.35 3.22
CA ILE A 16 -10.97 12.03 2.01
C ILE A 16 -10.80 13.51 2.35
N VAL A 17 -9.63 14.05 2.08
CA VAL A 17 -9.25 15.44 2.34
C VAL A 17 -9.01 16.16 1.03
N ARG A 18 -9.51 17.38 0.90
CA ARG A 18 -9.16 18.25 -0.22
C ARG A 18 -7.92 19.05 0.13
N LEU A 19 -6.92 18.95 -0.73
CA LEU A 19 -5.60 19.56 -0.55
C LEU A 19 -5.59 20.95 -1.21
N ASP A 20 -6.21 21.91 -0.54
CA ASP A 20 -6.37 23.27 -1.09
C ASP A 20 -5.04 24.04 -1.09
N GLY A 21 -4.23 23.90 -0.04
CA GLY A 21 -2.95 24.58 0.08
C GLY A 21 -1.93 24.09 -0.96
N TYR A 22 -1.79 22.77 -1.10
CA TYR A 22 -0.93 22.17 -2.12
C TYR A 22 -1.40 22.53 -3.54
N SER A 23 -2.71 22.47 -3.78
CA SER A 23 -3.28 22.82 -5.09
C SER A 23 -3.05 24.27 -5.47
N ALA A 24 -3.22 25.21 -4.54
CA ALA A 24 -2.95 26.63 -4.74
C ALA A 24 -1.46 26.88 -5.06
N GLN A 25 -0.55 26.22 -4.34
CA GLN A 25 0.91 26.32 -4.57
C GLN A 25 1.30 25.90 -5.99
N HIS A 26 0.58 24.93 -6.56
CA HIS A 26 0.80 24.44 -7.93
C HIS A 26 -0.07 25.13 -8.98
N GLY A 27 -0.78 26.21 -8.64
CA GLY A 27 -1.63 26.99 -9.57
C GLY A 27 -2.81 26.18 -10.14
N LEU A 28 -3.29 25.17 -9.42
CA LEU A 28 -4.37 24.31 -9.86
C LEU A 28 -5.72 24.98 -9.58
N SER A 29 -6.60 25.02 -10.58
CA SER A 29 -7.94 25.60 -10.47
C SER A 29 -8.92 24.73 -9.68
N THR A 30 -8.62 23.44 -9.54
CA THR A 30 -9.42 22.46 -8.78
C THR A 30 -8.52 21.78 -7.76
N GLY A 31 -9.05 21.57 -6.54
CA GLY A 31 -8.30 20.91 -5.48
C GLY A 31 -8.11 19.41 -5.78
N ILE A 32 -6.92 18.89 -5.51
CA ILE A 32 -6.65 17.45 -5.50
C ILE A 32 -7.28 16.85 -4.25
N LEU A 33 -7.92 15.68 -4.38
CA LEU A 33 -8.42 14.91 -3.26
C LEU A 33 -7.40 13.85 -2.84
N ALA A 34 -7.28 13.62 -1.53
CA ALA A 34 -6.43 12.58 -0.95
C ALA A 34 -7.27 11.64 -0.08
N TYR A 35 -7.27 10.35 -0.41
CA TYR A 35 -7.79 9.29 0.43
C TYR A 35 -6.69 8.83 1.39
N LEU A 36 -6.87 9.04 2.70
CA LEU A 36 -5.84 8.85 3.72
C LEU A 36 -5.96 7.45 4.35
N ASP A 37 -5.31 6.46 3.76
CA ASP A 37 -5.31 5.06 4.20
C ASP A 37 -4.11 4.74 5.10
N PHE A 38 -4.01 5.43 6.24
CA PHE A 38 -2.92 5.24 7.19
C PHE A 38 -3.33 5.47 8.67
N GLY A 39 -4.61 5.35 8.97
CA GLY A 39 -5.13 5.50 10.33
C GLY A 39 -4.81 4.32 11.26
N GLY A 40 -4.35 3.19 10.73
CA GLY A 40 -4.10 1.96 11.48
C GLY A 40 -2.87 2.00 12.40
N ALA A 41 -2.63 0.89 13.10
CA ALA A 41 -1.62 0.77 14.16
C ALA A 41 -0.18 1.03 13.66
N THR A 42 0.15 0.61 12.43
CA THR A 42 1.48 0.84 11.84
C THR A 42 1.56 2.14 11.03
N GLY A 43 0.43 2.81 10.81
CA GLY A 43 0.34 4.01 10.00
C GLY A 43 0.44 3.76 8.51
N SER A 44 -0.03 2.61 8.04
CA SER A 44 -0.03 2.26 6.62
C SER A 44 -1.31 1.53 6.20
N SER A 45 -1.62 1.55 4.91
CA SER A 45 -2.74 0.82 4.29
C SER A 45 -2.65 -0.71 4.45
N LYS A 46 -1.54 -1.20 5.00
CA LYS A 46 -1.31 -2.64 5.16
C LYS A 46 -1.94 -3.20 6.44
N ASP A 47 -2.36 -2.33 7.37
CA ASP A 47 -2.97 -2.76 8.63
C ASP A 47 -4.26 -3.55 8.39
N GLY A 48 -5.25 -2.96 7.68
CA GLY A 48 -6.49 -3.66 7.36
C GLY A 48 -6.32 -4.82 6.39
N LEU A 49 -5.37 -4.70 5.47
CA LEU A 49 -5.04 -5.78 4.55
C LEU A 49 -4.52 -7.02 5.28
N ALA A 50 -3.54 -6.86 6.18
CA ALA A 50 -2.95 -7.99 6.92
C ALA A 50 -3.99 -8.70 7.79
N GLU A 51 -4.82 -7.95 8.52
CA GLU A 51 -5.93 -8.48 9.32
C GLU A 51 -6.92 -9.27 8.46
N THR A 52 -7.34 -8.70 7.33
CA THR A 52 -8.32 -9.35 6.43
C THR A 52 -7.74 -10.60 5.77
N MET A 53 -6.48 -10.61 5.36
CA MET A 53 -5.84 -11.82 4.81
C MET A 53 -5.79 -12.95 5.83
N LEU A 54 -5.51 -12.66 7.11
CA LEU A 54 -5.56 -13.68 8.17
C LEU A 54 -7.00 -14.17 8.42
N ALA A 55 -7.98 -13.26 8.42
CA ALA A 55 -9.39 -13.62 8.57
C ALA A 55 -9.85 -14.55 7.44
N PHE A 56 -9.56 -14.21 6.19
CA PHE A 56 -9.90 -15.05 5.04
C PHE A 56 -9.23 -16.43 5.09
N ALA A 57 -7.95 -16.49 5.51
CA ALA A 57 -7.26 -17.76 5.68
C ALA A 57 -7.88 -18.61 6.81
N THR A 58 -8.33 -17.98 7.88
CA THR A 58 -9.03 -18.64 9.00
C THR A 58 -10.40 -19.16 8.55
N GLU A 59 -11.19 -18.34 7.86
CA GLU A 59 -12.51 -18.72 7.32
C GLU A 59 -12.42 -19.93 6.37
N ARG A 60 -11.36 -20.00 5.56
CA ARG A 60 -11.11 -21.15 4.67
C ARG A 60 -10.52 -22.36 5.39
N GLY A 61 -10.19 -22.24 6.67
CA GLY A 61 -9.55 -23.30 7.44
C GLY A 61 -8.08 -23.57 7.09
N THR A 62 -7.44 -22.69 6.30
CA THR A 62 -6.01 -22.79 5.96
C THR A 62 -5.09 -22.25 7.05
N LEU A 63 -5.59 -21.31 7.88
CA LEU A 63 -4.93 -20.84 9.08
C LEU A 63 -5.68 -21.36 10.31
N GLN A 64 -5.02 -22.24 11.08
CA GLN A 64 -5.60 -22.84 12.30
C GLN A 64 -5.15 -22.05 13.54
N PRO A 65 -5.91 -22.04 14.63
CA PRO A 65 -5.55 -21.35 15.88
C PRO A 65 -4.13 -21.72 16.36
N GLY A 66 -3.31 -20.72 16.65
CA GLY A 66 -1.93 -20.87 17.10
C GLY A 66 -0.91 -21.28 16.02
N MET A 67 -1.37 -21.51 14.78
CA MET A 67 -0.46 -21.82 13.67
C MET A 67 0.48 -20.64 13.39
N PRO A 68 1.80 -20.85 13.20
CA PRO A 68 2.70 -19.78 12.80
C PRO A 68 2.34 -19.19 11.44
N VAL A 69 2.41 -17.86 11.32
CA VAL A 69 2.23 -17.14 10.06
C VAL A 69 3.60 -16.68 9.57
N VAL A 70 3.92 -16.97 8.32
CA VAL A 70 5.23 -16.70 7.72
C VAL A 70 5.07 -15.74 6.54
N GLU A 71 5.99 -14.80 6.40
CA GLU A 71 6.06 -13.93 5.20
C GLU A 71 7.48 -13.46 4.91
N ALA A 72 7.79 -13.25 3.62
CA ALA A 72 9.03 -12.65 3.15
C ALA A 72 8.87 -11.13 3.03
N SER A 73 8.91 -10.40 4.14
CA SER A 73 8.68 -8.96 4.15
C SER A 73 9.46 -8.24 5.25
N SER A 74 10.16 -7.17 4.87
CA SER A 74 10.81 -6.24 5.81
C SER A 74 10.13 -4.86 5.88
N GLY A 75 9.08 -4.65 5.06
CA GLY A 75 8.40 -3.37 4.92
C GLY A 75 7.10 -3.27 5.72
N SER A 76 6.23 -2.36 5.27
CA SER A 76 4.96 -2.04 5.94
C SER A 76 4.03 -3.24 6.08
N PHE A 77 4.00 -4.17 5.09
CA PHE A 77 3.18 -5.38 5.22
C PHE A 77 3.69 -6.30 6.33
N GLY A 78 5.01 -6.52 6.43
CA GLY A 78 5.60 -7.30 7.52
C GLY A 78 5.29 -6.71 8.90
N ALA A 79 5.34 -5.37 9.04
CA ALA A 79 4.98 -4.69 10.28
C ALA A 79 3.48 -4.88 10.61
N ALA A 80 2.60 -4.69 9.64
CA ALA A 80 1.16 -4.89 9.81
C ALA A 80 0.81 -6.35 10.14
N LEU A 81 1.47 -7.30 9.48
CA LEU A 81 1.29 -8.73 9.74
C LEU A 81 1.71 -9.11 11.16
N ALA A 82 2.83 -8.55 11.66
CA ALA A 82 3.29 -8.78 13.03
C ALA A 82 2.25 -8.32 14.06
N VAL A 83 1.68 -7.12 13.87
CA VAL A 83 0.60 -6.59 14.72
C VAL A 83 -0.65 -7.47 14.64
N SER A 84 -1.09 -7.83 13.43
CA SER A 84 -2.28 -8.67 13.23
C SER A 84 -2.11 -10.06 13.85
N CYS A 85 -0.93 -10.66 13.73
CA CYS A 85 -0.61 -11.94 14.37
C CYS A 85 -0.63 -11.83 15.89
N ALA A 86 -0.05 -10.77 16.46
CA ALA A 86 -0.05 -10.55 17.91
C ALA A 86 -1.48 -10.41 18.47
N THR A 87 -2.38 -9.71 17.75
CA THR A 87 -3.78 -9.53 18.17
C THR A 87 -4.63 -10.78 18.01
N THR A 88 -4.27 -11.68 17.08
CA THR A 88 -5.02 -12.93 16.81
C THR A 88 -4.40 -14.17 17.46
N GLY A 89 -3.27 -14.01 18.17
CA GLY A 89 -2.61 -15.11 18.91
C GLY A 89 -1.80 -16.06 18.03
N HIS A 90 -1.33 -15.59 16.87
CA HIS A 90 -0.46 -16.35 15.97
C HIS A 90 1.01 -15.95 16.14
N PRO A 91 1.96 -16.89 16.21
CA PRO A 91 3.38 -16.55 16.04
C PRO A 91 3.64 -15.97 14.65
N CYS A 92 4.31 -14.81 14.57
CA CYS A 92 4.68 -14.19 13.30
C CYS A 92 6.15 -14.43 13.00
N ILE A 93 6.48 -14.97 11.84
CA ILE A 93 7.84 -15.21 11.37
C ILE A 93 8.08 -14.42 10.08
N LEU A 94 9.02 -13.48 10.12
CA LEU A 94 9.37 -12.66 8.96
C LEU A 94 10.75 -13.03 8.43
N VAL A 95 10.80 -13.39 7.15
CA VAL A 95 12.07 -13.57 6.43
C VAL A 95 12.47 -12.22 5.85
N VAL A 96 13.66 -11.74 6.23
CA VAL A 96 14.18 -10.44 5.86
C VAL A 96 15.60 -10.54 5.31
N PRO A 97 16.07 -9.56 4.51
CA PRO A 97 17.47 -9.54 4.08
C PRO A 97 18.42 -9.46 5.29
N SER A 98 19.55 -10.18 5.23
CA SER A 98 20.55 -10.15 6.30
C SER A 98 21.17 -8.78 6.55
N ASN A 99 21.19 -7.92 5.53
CA ASN A 99 21.66 -6.54 5.59
C ASN A 99 20.56 -5.53 5.97
N LEU A 100 19.38 -6.00 6.41
CA LEU A 100 18.32 -5.08 6.89
C LEU A 100 18.86 -4.22 8.04
N PRO A 101 18.69 -2.88 8.00
CA PRO A 101 19.15 -2.00 9.06
C PRO A 101 18.66 -2.43 10.44
N ILE A 102 19.53 -2.33 11.44
CA ILE A 102 19.27 -2.79 12.81
C ILE A 102 17.99 -2.17 13.38
N ALA A 103 17.77 -0.87 13.14
CA ALA A 103 16.58 -0.16 13.61
C ALA A 103 15.28 -0.75 13.02
N GLN A 104 15.27 -1.08 11.72
CA GLN A 104 14.11 -1.72 11.09
C GLN A 104 13.89 -3.14 11.61
N ARG A 105 14.96 -3.92 11.80
CA ARG A 105 14.86 -5.25 12.38
C ARG A 105 14.28 -5.19 13.80
N LYS A 106 14.83 -4.30 14.63
CA LYS A 106 14.34 -4.08 15.99
C LYS A 106 12.86 -3.69 16.01
N ARG A 107 12.44 -2.76 15.14
CA ARG A 107 11.03 -2.36 15.01
C ARG A 107 10.11 -3.56 14.76
N LEU A 108 10.47 -4.46 13.82
CA LEU A 108 9.68 -5.65 13.54
C LEU A 108 9.64 -6.61 14.74
N GLN A 109 10.75 -6.77 15.45
CA GLN A 109 10.81 -7.59 16.67
C GLN A 109 9.96 -6.98 17.80
N ASP A 110 10.01 -5.67 17.99
CA ASP A 110 9.20 -4.94 18.99
C ASP A 110 7.69 -5.06 18.71
N LEU A 111 7.30 -5.28 17.44
CA LEU A 111 5.93 -5.61 17.03
C LEU A 111 5.56 -7.09 17.20
N GLY A 112 6.47 -7.91 17.72
CA GLY A 112 6.24 -9.34 18.00
C GLY A 112 6.70 -10.31 16.92
N ALA A 113 7.38 -9.84 15.86
CA ALA A 113 7.86 -10.74 14.80
C ALA A 113 9.13 -11.48 15.19
N HIS A 114 9.17 -12.77 14.89
CA HIS A 114 10.38 -13.57 14.86
C HIS A 114 11.09 -13.38 13.53
N ILE A 115 12.38 -13.00 13.56
CA ILE A 115 13.12 -12.64 12.35
C ILE A 115 14.04 -13.78 11.90
N ILE A 116 13.89 -14.19 10.64
CA ILE A 116 14.83 -15.08 9.94
C ILE A 116 15.59 -14.25 8.91
N ALA A 117 16.91 -14.19 9.05
CA ALA A 117 17.78 -13.48 8.12
C ALA A 117 18.10 -14.35 6.90
N CYS A 118 17.80 -13.84 5.69
CA CYS A 118 18.18 -14.46 4.43
C CYS A 118 19.47 -13.80 3.90
N SER A 119 20.44 -14.59 3.51
CA SER A 119 21.72 -14.10 2.97
C SER A 119 21.58 -13.43 1.59
N SER A 120 20.53 -13.76 0.86
CA SER A 120 20.18 -13.15 -0.42
C SER A 120 19.05 -12.13 -0.22
N SER A 121 19.19 -10.93 -0.78
CA SER A 121 18.14 -9.92 -0.83
C SER A 121 17.19 -10.09 -2.02
N GLY A 122 17.46 -11.05 -2.91
CA GLY A 122 16.61 -11.32 -4.07
C GLY A 122 15.24 -11.89 -3.66
N ARG A 123 14.16 -11.35 -4.25
CA ARG A 123 12.77 -11.76 -3.98
C ARG A 123 12.61 -13.28 -3.93
N ARG A 124 12.95 -13.98 -5.03
CA ARG A 124 12.77 -15.43 -5.14
C ARG A 124 13.54 -16.25 -4.08
N ALA A 125 14.67 -15.73 -3.60
CA ALA A 125 15.42 -16.40 -2.55
C ALA A 125 14.72 -16.24 -1.20
N MET A 126 14.22 -15.05 -0.88
CA MET A 126 13.47 -14.79 0.35
C MET A 126 12.15 -15.56 0.38
N GLU A 127 11.40 -15.60 -0.74
CA GLU A 127 10.16 -16.37 -0.87
C GLU A 127 10.40 -17.87 -0.64
N ARG A 128 11.48 -18.45 -1.21
CA ARG A 128 11.84 -19.85 -0.95
C ARG A 128 12.15 -20.10 0.52
N VAL A 129 12.92 -19.22 1.16
CA VAL A 129 13.21 -19.36 2.60
C VAL A 129 11.93 -19.25 3.42
N ALA A 130 10.99 -18.37 3.06
CA ALA A 130 9.68 -18.26 3.73
C ALA A 130 8.83 -19.53 3.54
N GLU A 131 8.80 -20.08 2.33
CA GLU A 131 8.09 -21.32 2.02
C GLU A 131 8.67 -22.51 2.79
N ASP A 132 10.00 -22.67 2.80
CA ASP A 132 10.68 -23.74 3.55
C ASP A 132 10.48 -23.57 5.06
N THR A 133 10.45 -22.33 5.54
CA THR A 133 10.14 -22.00 6.94
C THR A 133 8.71 -22.39 7.30
N ALA A 134 7.74 -22.03 6.45
CA ALA A 134 6.34 -22.41 6.67
C ALA A 134 6.18 -23.94 6.72
N LYS A 135 6.79 -24.67 5.78
CA LYS A 135 6.79 -26.15 5.77
C LYS A 135 7.42 -26.73 7.04
N ARG A 136 8.56 -26.20 7.45
CA ARG A 136 9.31 -26.67 8.62
C ARG A 136 8.55 -26.50 9.93
N TYR A 137 7.82 -25.40 10.10
CA TYR A 137 7.08 -25.10 11.32
C TYR A 137 5.59 -25.42 11.24
N GLY A 138 5.12 -26.04 10.15
CA GLY A 138 3.70 -26.29 9.93
C GLY A 138 2.88 -25.02 9.89
N GLY A 139 3.45 -23.94 9.34
CA GLY A 139 2.88 -22.59 9.34
C GLY A 139 2.15 -22.26 8.04
N TYR A 140 1.40 -21.16 8.09
CA TYR A 140 0.73 -20.55 6.95
C TYR A 140 1.64 -19.47 6.31
N TYR A 141 1.96 -19.61 5.02
CA TYR A 141 2.67 -18.59 4.27
C TYR A 141 1.64 -17.69 3.54
N THR A 142 1.69 -16.38 3.78
CA THR A 142 0.65 -15.45 3.30
C THR A 142 0.72 -15.15 1.80
N HIS A 143 1.90 -15.33 1.16
CA HIS A 143 2.08 -15.05 -0.28
C HIS A 143 1.63 -13.64 -0.70
N TYR A 144 1.91 -12.63 0.12
CA TYR A 144 1.41 -11.26 -0.02
C TYR A 144 1.46 -10.68 -1.44
N LEU A 145 2.50 -11.01 -2.23
CA LEU A 145 2.71 -10.45 -3.58
C LEU A 145 1.94 -11.19 -4.68
N SER A 146 1.36 -12.37 -4.37
CA SER A 146 0.67 -13.23 -5.34
C SER A 146 -0.66 -13.81 -4.83
N ASN A 147 -1.08 -13.46 -3.63
CA ASN A 147 -2.32 -13.94 -3.03
C ASN A 147 -3.50 -13.05 -3.44
N ASP A 148 -4.53 -13.65 -4.03
CA ASP A 148 -5.76 -12.98 -4.48
C ASP A 148 -6.55 -12.31 -3.34
N ASP A 149 -6.32 -12.68 -2.08
CA ASP A 149 -6.89 -12.00 -0.92
C ASP A 149 -6.45 -10.54 -0.82
N ASN A 150 -5.28 -10.20 -1.38
CA ASN A 150 -4.79 -8.84 -1.39
C ASN A 150 -5.66 -7.92 -2.28
N PRO A 151 -5.85 -8.14 -3.59
CA PRO A 151 -6.79 -7.33 -4.36
C PRO A 151 -8.24 -7.49 -3.89
N GLU A 152 -8.63 -8.64 -3.36
CA GLU A 152 -9.99 -8.87 -2.84
C GLU A 152 -10.33 -7.97 -1.65
N TYR A 153 -9.39 -7.76 -0.70
CA TYR A 153 -9.56 -6.77 0.36
C TYR A 153 -9.87 -5.39 -0.20
N HIS A 154 -9.11 -4.93 -1.16
CA HIS A 154 -9.30 -3.60 -1.75
C HIS A 154 -10.58 -3.50 -2.58
N ARG A 155 -11.01 -4.61 -3.19
CA ARG A 155 -12.30 -4.69 -3.92
C ARG A 155 -13.49 -4.63 -2.96
N ARG A 156 -13.38 -5.23 -1.77
CA ARG A 156 -14.47 -5.26 -0.77
C ARG A 156 -14.49 -4.06 0.16
N VAL A 157 -13.35 -3.41 0.37
CA VAL A 157 -13.22 -2.37 1.39
C VAL A 157 -12.82 -1.03 0.80
N THR A 158 -11.62 -0.93 0.22
CA THR A 158 -11.05 0.36 -0.23
C THR A 158 -11.83 0.96 -1.40
N GLY A 159 -12.13 0.17 -2.43
CA GLY A 159 -12.92 0.61 -3.58
C GLY A 159 -14.31 1.14 -3.21
N PRO A 160 -15.11 0.37 -2.44
CA PRO A 160 -16.40 0.83 -1.93
C PRO A 160 -16.33 2.11 -1.10
N GLN A 161 -15.32 2.25 -0.23
CA GLN A 161 -15.16 3.47 0.57
C GLN A 161 -14.86 4.70 -0.29
N ILE A 162 -13.96 4.57 -1.26
CA ILE A 162 -13.65 5.66 -2.21
C ILE A 162 -14.90 6.01 -3.01
N TYR A 163 -15.60 5.03 -3.58
CA TYR A 163 -16.79 5.26 -4.39
C TYR A 163 -17.92 5.92 -3.60
N LYS A 164 -18.20 5.43 -2.39
CA LYS A 164 -19.25 5.99 -1.51
C LYS A 164 -18.97 7.45 -1.11
N ASN A 165 -17.70 7.80 -0.89
CA ASN A 165 -17.33 9.10 -0.33
C ASN A 165 -16.95 10.14 -1.39
N ALA A 166 -16.55 9.72 -2.59
CA ALA A 166 -16.07 10.62 -3.66
C ALA A 166 -16.60 10.30 -5.07
N GLY A 167 -17.34 9.20 -5.28
CA GLY A 167 -17.67 8.64 -6.58
C GLY A 167 -17.94 9.65 -7.71
N ASP A 168 -18.96 10.52 -7.55
CA ASP A 168 -19.31 11.51 -8.57
C ASP A 168 -18.40 12.76 -8.56
N ALA A 169 -17.59 12.93 -7.51
CA ALA A 169 -16.72 14.09 -7.37
C ALA A 169 -15.37 13.94 -8.08
N ILE A 170 -15.03 12.75 -8.57
CA ILE A 170 -13.72 12.42 -9.15
C ILE A 170 -13.85 11.92 -10.59
N ASP A 171 -12.82 12.17 -11.38
CA ASP A 171 -12.67 11.64 -12.75
C ASP A 171 -11.37 10.82 -12.94
N ALA A 172 -10.51 10.78 -11.93
CA ALA A 172 -9.33 9.94 -11.92
C ALA A 172 -8.98 9.49 -10.50
N ILE A 173 -8.38 8.29 -10.39
CA ILE A 173 -7.79 7.78 -9.14
C ILE A 173 -6.31 7.47 -9.43
N VAL A 174 -5.41 8.02 -8.60
CA VAL A 174 -3.96 7.91 -8.74
C VAL A 174 -3.42 7.04 -7.61
N ILE A 175 -2.81 5.90 -7.96
CA ILE A 175 -2.39 4.87 -7.01
C ILE A 175 -0.94 4.44 -7.29
N GLY A 176 -0.10 4.48 -6.25
CA GLY A 176 1.24 3.93 -6.30
C GLY A 176 1.25 2.39 -6.31
N VAL A 177 2.04 1.78 -7.18
CA VAL A 177 2.06 0.32 -7.34
C VAL A 177 3.22 -0.32 -6.58
N GLY A 178 2.89 -0.99 -5.47
CA GLY A 178 3.79 -1.88 -4.72
C GLY A 178 3.48 -3.35 -5.02
N SER A 179 2.57 -3.96 -4.26
CA SER A 179 2.11 -5.35 -4.52
C SER A 179 1.11 -5.49 -5.68
N GLY A 180 0.58 -4.40 -6.20
CA GLY A 180 -0.47 -4.41 -7.21
C GLY A 180 -1.90 -4.54 -6.66
N GLY A 181 -2.08 -5.05 -5.45
CA GLY A 181 -3.41 -5.36 -4.92
C GLY A 181 -4.32 -4.14 -4.77
N THR A 182 -3.80 -3.03 -4.26
CA THR A 182 -4.60 -1.80 -4.08
C THR A 182 -5.17 -1.29 -5.40
N ILE A 183 -4.31 -1.13 -6.41
CA ILE A 183 -4.76 -0.61 -7.71
C ILE A 183 -5.71 -1.57 -8.38
N THR A 184 -5.44 -2.87 -8.34
CA THR A 184 -6.29 -3.90 -8.93
C THR A 184 -7.67 -3.92 -8.27
N GLY A 185 -7.74 -4.10 -6.96
CA GLY A 185 -9.02 -4.21 -6.27
C GLY A 185 -9.86 -2.92 -6.34
N VAL A 186 -9.23 -1.75 -6.16
CA VAL A 186 -9.93 -0.46 -6.32
C VAL A 186 -10.42 -0.28 -7.76
N ALA A 187 -9.56 -0.52 -8.76
CA ALA A 187 -9.90 -0.31 -10.16
C ALA A 187 -11.04 -1.23 -10.62
N GLU A 188 -10.98 -2.51 -10.29
CA GLU A 188 -12.04 -3.47 -10.65
C GLU A 188 -13.39 -3.07 -10.04
N TYR A 189 -13.40 -2.63 -8.77
CA TYR A 189 -14.62 -2.13 -8.14
C TYR A 189 -15.11 -0.85 -8.83
N ILE A 190 -14.27 0.16 -8.99
CA ILE A 190 -14.64 1.46 -9.56
C ILE A 190 -15.12 1.29 -11.01
N LYS A 191 -14.40 0.53 -11.84
CA LYS A 191 -14.77 0.32 -13.24
C LYS A 191 -16.11 -0.43 -13.40
N ALA A 192 -16.48 -1.28 -12.45
CA ALA A 192 -17.78 -1.95 -12.44
C ALA A 192 -18.95 -0.97 -12.23
N TRP A 193 -18.75 0.13 -11.51
CA TRP A 193 -19.79 1.12 -11.23
C TRP A 193 -19.69 2.38 -12.10
N ASN A 194 -18.48 2.81 -12.41
CA ASN A 194 -18.22 3.99 -13.24
C ASN A 194 -16.95 3.79 -14.08
N SER A 195 -17.14 3.26 -15.29
CA SER A 195 -16.03 2.99 -16.23
C SER A 195 -15.32 4.25 -16.73
N MET A 196 -15.93 5.43 -16.55
CA MET A 196 -15.35 6.70 -17.00
C MET A 196 -14.27 7.24 -16.07
N VAL A 197 -14.21 6.79 -14.81
CA VAL A 197 -13.14 7.17 -13.88
C VAL A 197 -11.82 6.56 -14.36
N ARG A 198 -10.83 7.41 -14.62
CA ARG A 198 -9.50 6.99 -15.06
C ARG A 198 -8.69 6.41 -13.93
N ILE A 199 -8.11 5.23 -14.13
CA ILE A 199 -7.20 4.58 -13.18
C ILE A 199 -5.76 4.82 -13.61
N VAL A 200 -4.99 5.45 -12.73
CA VAL A 200 -3.59 5.85 -12.98
C VAL A 200 -2.66 5.12 -12.02
N ALA A 201 -1.81 4.28 -12.60
CA ALA A 201 -0.72 3.63 -11.87
C ALA A 201 0.47 4.58 -11.75
N VAL A 202 1.13 4.58 -10.60
CA VAL A 202 2.37 5.33 -10.37
C VAL A 202 3.49 4.39 -9.98
N GLU A 203 4.62 4.52 -10.66
CA GLU A 203 5.87 3.82 -10.36
C GLU A 203 7.05 4.80 -10.33
N PRO A 204 8.18 4.48 -9.64
CA PRO A 204 9.36 5.33 -9.66
C PRO A 204 9.98 5.40 -11.06
N ALA A 205 10.40 6.58 -11.49
CA ALA A 205 11.10 6.76 -12.78
C ALA A 205 12.43 5.98 -12.82
N GLU A 206 13.08 5.85 -11.67
CA GLU A 206 14.32 5.08 -11.50
C GLU A 206 14.08 3.55 -11.48
N CYS A 207 12.82 3.10 -11.38
CA CYS A 207 12.46 1.67 -11.31
C CYS A 207 11.09 1.42 -11.97
N ALA A 208 11.02 1.57 -13.27
CA ALA A 208 9.80 1.59 -14.08
C ALA A 208 9.48 0.22 -14.69
N ALA A 209 9.25 -0.78 -13.84
CA ALA A 209 9.04 -2.17 -14.26
C ALA A 209 7.72 -2.39 -15.03
N ILE A 210 6.66 -1.61 -14.72
CA ILE A 210 5.33 -1.75 -15.33
C ILE A 210 5.33 -1.16 -16.74
N SER A 211 5.94 0.02 -16.93
CA SER A 211 6.01 0.68 -18.24
C SER A 211 7.14 0.18 -19.13
N GLY A 212 7.90 -0.84 -18.68
CA GLY A 212 9.01 -1.41 -19.46
C GLY A 212 10.27 -0.54 -19.51
N GLY A 213 10.43 0.36 -18.53
CA GLY A 213 11.57 1.24 -18.38
C GLY A 213 12.75 0.61 -17.64
N PHE A 214 13.66 1.47 -17.19
CA PHE A 214 14.84 1.08 -16.44
C PHE A 214 14.47 0.54 -15.06
N ILE A 215 15.19 -0.47 -14.56
CA ILE A 215 15.04 -1.04 -13.24
C ILE A 215 16.30 -0.75 -12.43
N GLY A 216 16.21 0.20 -11.53
CA GLY A 216 17.29 0.64 -10.65
C GLY A 216 16.85 0.87 -9.22
N GLN A 217 17.73 1.48 -8.42
CA GLN A 217 17.43 1.85 -7.05
C GLN A 217 16.70 3.19 -6.99
N HIS A 218 15.76 3.33 -6.08
CA HIS A 218 14.99 4.54 -5.84
C HIS A 218 14.70 4.73 -4.34
N GLY A 219 14.30 5.94 -3.95
CA GLY A 219 13.97 6.31 -2.57
C GLY A 219 12.48 6.28 -2.21
N ILE A 220 11.60 5.87 -3.12
CA ILE A 220 10.14 5.87 -2.88
C ILE A 220 9.73 4.55 -2.22
N SER A 221 9.69 4.53 -0.90
CA SER A 221 9.34 3.33 -0.13
C SER A 221 7.88 2.89 -0.39
N GLY A 222 7.67 1.59 -0.55
CA GLY A 222 6.34 0.96 -0.66
C GLY A 222 5.78 0.81 -2.07
N ILE A 223 6.43 1.37 -3.10
CA ILE A 223 6.10 1.18 -4.52
C ILE A 223 7.36 0.82 -5.32
N GLY A 224 7.21 0.43 -6.57
CA GLY A 224 8.32 0.12 -7.46
C GLY A 224 9.16 -1.08 -7.03
N PRO A 225 8.60 -2.28 -6.92
CA PRO A 225 9.32 -3.46 -6.38
C PRO A 225 10.41 -4.02 -7.33
N GLY A 226 10.61 -3.40 -8.50
CA GLY A 226 11.57 -3.86 -9.50
C GLY A 226 11.10 -5.01 -10.41
N PHE A 227 9.82 -5.33 -10.34
CA PHE A 227 9.14 -6.32 -11.18
C PHE A 227 7.65 -5.99 -11.27
N VAL A 228 6.94 -6.58 -12.22
CA VAL A 228 5.48 -6.49 -12.31
C VAL A 228 4.89 -7.50 -11.30
N PRO A 229 4.13 -7.03 -10.27
CA PRO A 229 3.55 -7.92 -9.27
C PRO A 229 2.46 -8.82 -9.86
N GLU A 230 2.32 -10.04 -9.35
CA GLU A 230 1.29 -10.98 -9.81
C GLU A 230 -0.14 -10.49 -9.51
N ASN A 231 -0.32 -9.75 -8.42
CA ASN A 231 -1.59 -9.10 -8.07
C ASN A 231 -1.95 -7.89 -8.94
N TYR A 232 -1.07 -7.46 -9.86
CA TYR A 232 -1.34 -6.31 -10.73
C TYR A 232 -2.13 -6.72 -11.97
N ASN A 233 -3.33 -6.17 -12.11
CA ASN A 233 -4.17 -6.37 -13.30
C ASN A 233 -3.99 -5.19 -14.29
N PRO A 234 -3.24 -5.35 -15.39
CA PRO A 234 -3.02 -4.27 -16.35
C PRO A 234 -4.28 -3.87 -17.12
N TYR A 235 -5.29 -4.72 -17.20
CA TYR A 235 -6.50 -4.48 -18.00
C TYR A 235 -7.46 -3.46 -17.39
N VAL A 236 -7.29 -3.14 -16.11
CA VAL A 236 -8.12 -2.13 -15.42
C VAL A 236 -7.39 -0.79 -15.24
N VAL A 237 -6.16 -0.68 -15.73
CA VAL A 237 -5.33 0.54 -15.63
C VAL A 237 -5.33 1.29 -16.94
N ASP A 238 -5.71 2.57 -16.92
CA ASP A 238 -5.80 3.40 -18.13
C ASP A 238 -4.48 4.11 -18.47
N THR A 239 -3.62 4.36 -17.48
CA THR A 239 -2.38 5.11 -17.66
C THR A 239 -1.36 4.70 -16.61
N VAL A 240 -0.09 4.58 -16.99
CA VAL A 240 1.04 4.46 -16.07
C VAL A 240 1.85 5.75 -16.14
N LEU A 241 2.14 6.36 -14.97
CA LEU A 241 2.99 7.53 -14.85
C LEU A 241 4.21 7.21 -14.00
N THR A 242 5.35 7.76 -14.40
CA THR A 242 6.59 7.67 -13.63
C THR A 242 6.84 8.96 -12.87
N VAL A 243 7.36 8.83 -11.64
CA VAL A 243 7.72 9.97 -10.78
C VAL A 243 9.11 9.74 -10.22
N THR A 244 9.96 10.77 -10.26
CA THR A 244 11.30 10.68 -9.65
C THR A 244 11.22 10.67 -8.12
N THR A 245 12.22 10.08 -7.47
CA THR A 245 12.35 10.12 -6.01
C THR A 245 12.32 11.56 -5.49
N ALA A 246 13.03 12.48 -6.17
CA ALA A 246 13.11 13.88 -5.77
C ALA A 246 11.74 14.61 -5.83
N ASP A 247 10.94 14.34 -6.86
CA ASP A 247 9.60 14.92 -7.00
C ASP A 247 8.63 14.35 -5.96
N ALA A 248 8.71 13.05 -5.68
CA ALA A 248 7.91 12.41 -4.66
C ALA A 248 8.20 12.96 -3.24
N GLU A 249 9.47 13.12 -2.90
CA GLU A 249 9.91 13.72 -1.63
C GLU A 249 9.49 15.18 -1.49
N ARG A 250 9.63 15.97 -2.57
CA ARG A 250 9.19 17.35 -2.59
C ARG A 250 7.69 17.45 -2.34
N ALA A 251 6.88 16.69 -3.08
CA ALA A 251 5.43 16.71 -2.94
C ALA A 251 4.97 16.27 -1.54
N ALA A 252 5.65 15.28 -0.93
CA ALA A 252 5.35 14.84 0.44
C ALA A 252 5.67 15.94 1.48
N ARG A 253 6.75 16.70 1.31
CA ARG A 253 7.07 17.84 2.18
C ARG A 253 6.10 19.00 1.99
N GLU A 254 5.74 19.31 0.76
CA GLU A 254 4.81 20.40 0.44
C GLU A 254 3.42 20.17 1.00
N VAL A 255 2.86 18.95 0.86
CA VAL A 255 1.53 18.65 1.40
C VAL A 255 1.51 18.67 2.93
N LEU A 256 2.60 18.29 3.60
CA LEU A 256 2.73 18.46 5.04
C LEU A 256 2.75 19.95 5.42
N PHE A 257 3.48 20.75 4.66
CA PHE A 257 3.63 22.18 4.96
C PHE A 257 2.35 22.98 4.69
N PHE A 258 1.69 22.75 3.56
CA PHE A 258 0.56 23.55 3.11
C PHE A 258 -0.80 23.07 3.64
N ASP A 259 -0.97 21.75 3.84
CA ASP A 259 -2.24 21.14 4.25
C ASP A 259 -2.15 20.37 5.58
N GLY A 260 -0.98 20.28 6.20
CA GLY A 260 -0.79 19.57 7.47
C GLY A 260 -0.93 18.04 7.37
N VAL A 261 -0.89 17.47 6.16
CA VAL A 261 -1.06 16.02 5.94
C VAL A 261 0.29 15.30 5.97
N PRO A 262 0.53 14.39 6.93
CA PRO A 262 1.81 13.69 7.08
C PRO A 262 1.98 12.56 6.05
N ALA A 263 2.22 12.91 4.81
CA ALA A 263 2.35 11.99 3.69
C ALA A 263 3.74 11.33 3.64
N CYS A 264 3.80 10.01 3.35
CA CYS A 264 5.06 9.34 3.01
C CYS A 264 5.47 9.61 1.55
N THR A 265 6.68 9.19 1.16
CA THR A 265 7.20 9.42 -0.20
C THR A 265 6.33 8.80 -1.30
N SER A 266 5.71 7.63 -1.07
CA SER A 266 4.78 7.06 -2.05
C SER A 266 3.48 7.85 -2.21
N ALA A 267 3.01 8.51 -1.15
CA ALA A 267 1.88 9.45 -1.24
C ALA A 267 2.29 10.72 -2.01
N GLY A 268 3.49 11.25 -1.76
CA GLY A 268 4.07 12.33 -2.57
C GLY A 268 4.19 11.96 -4.05
N ALA A 269 4.55 10.72 -4.37
CA ALA A 269 4.58 10.25 -5.75
C ALA A 269 3.20 10.30 -6.42
N THR A 270 2.12 9.92 -5.72
CA THR A 270 0.76 10.03 -6.27
C THR A 270 0.34 11.48 -6.49
N LEU A 271 0.76 12.41 -5.61
CA LEU A 271 0.53 13.85 -5.79
C LEU A 271 1.26 14.41 -7.01
N ALA A 272 2.56 14.13 -7.13
CA ALA A 272 3.34 14.58 -8.29
C ALA A 272 2.75 14.04 -9.60
N ALA A 273 2.32 12.77 -9.63
CA ALA A 273 1.63 12.19 -10.78
C ALA A 273 0.27 12.86 -11.05
N ALA A 274 -0.48 13.24 -10.01
CA ALA A 274 -1.75 13.96 -10.19
C ALA A 274 -1.53 15.34 -10.83
N VAL A 275 -0.49 16.07 -10.43
CA VAL A 275 -0.11 17.35 -11.07
C VAL A 275 0.27 17.16 -12.54
N GLN A 276 1.05 16.11 -12.87
CA GLN A 276 1.36 15.77 -14.26
C GLN A 276 0.07 15.46 -15.05
N LEU A 277 -0.85 14.66 -14.49
CA LEU A 277 -2.10 14.28 -15.12
C LEU A 277 -2.99 15.49 -15.43
N LEU A 278 -3.08 16.44 -14.50
CA LEU A 278 -3.79 17.71 -14.65
C LEU A 278 -3.13 18.57 -15.74
N GLY A 279 -1.80 18.70 -15.73
CA GLY A 279 -1.05 19.44 -16.74
C GLY A 279 -1.22 18.87 -18.16
N MET A 280 -1.44 17.55 -18.29
CA MET A 280 -1.76 16.89 -19.56
C MET A 280 -3.23 17.07 -20.00
N GLY A 281 -4.07 17.68 -19.19
CA GLY A 281 -5.51 17.78 -19.43
C GLY A 281 -6.26 16.45 -19.40
N LYS A 282 -5.66 15.41 -18.80
CA LYS A 282 -6.23 14.05 -18.76
C LYS A 282 -7.13 13.78 -17.56
N ALA A 283 -7.19 14.70 -16.61
CA ALA A 283 -8.14 14.72 -15.50
C ALA A 283 -8.44 16.16 -15.09
N LYS A 284 -9.53 16.33 -14.35
CA LYS A 284 -9.92 17.61 -13.75
C LYS A 284 -10.06 17.52 -12.23
N ARG A 285 -10.38 16.35 -11.71
CA ARG A 285 -10.66 16.11 -10.28
C ARG A 285 -10.03 14.78 -9.83
N PRO A 286 -8.68 14.69 -9.77
CA PRO A 286 -7.99 13.47 -9.36
C PRO A 286 -8.11 13.25 -7.85
N LEU A 287 -8.20 11.97 -7.46
CA LEU A 287 -8.05 11.49 -6.09
C LEU A 287 -6.77 10.67 -5.99
N CYS A 288 -5.89 11.03 -5.05
CA CYS A 288 -4.67 10.31 -4.74
C CYS A 288 -4.88 9.36 -3.55
N VAL A 289 -4.42 8.12 -3.66
CA VAL A 289 -4.44 7.17 -2.54
C VAL A 289 -3.14 7.30 -1.75
N PHE A 290 -3.24 7.74 -0.50
CA PHE A 290 -2.13 7.87 0.44
C PHE A 290 -2.05 6.61 1.29
N ALA A 291 -1.16 5.71 0.90
CA ALA A 291 -1.01 4.39 1.51
C ALA A 291 -0.15 4.35 2.79
N GLY A 292 0.33 5.49 3.25
CA GLY A 292 1.15 5.57 4.45
C GLY A 292 1.44 7.00 4.86
N ARG A 293 1.76 7.18 6.15
CA ARG A 293 2.25 8.44 6.71
C ARG A 293 3.74 8.37 6.99
N HIS A 294 4.38 9.53 6.98
CA HIS A 294 5.74 9.65 7.46
C HIS A 294 5.73 9.47 8.99
N ILE A 295 6.44 8.48 9.49
CA ILE A 295 6.65 8.28 10.93
C ILE A 295 8.00 8.92 11.22
N TYR A 296 7.96 10.10 11.86
CA TYR A 296 9.15 10.72 12.41
C TYR A 296 9.68 9.84 13.54
N GLY A 297 10.87 9.25 13.37
CA GLY A 297 11.56 8.44 14.35
C GLY A 297 12.97 8.18 13.91
#